data_fe9540f1ed097bfbcea87a5538e129fc
#
_entry.id   fe9540f1ed097bfbcea87a5538e129fc
#
_cell.length_a   1.000
_cell.length_b   1.000
_cell.length_c   1.000
_cell.angle_alpha   90.00
_cell.angle_beta   90.00
_cell.angle_gamma   90.00
#
_symmetry.space_group_name_H-M   'P 1'
#
loop_
_entity.id
_entity.type
_entity.pdbx_description
1 polymer ?
#
loop_
_entity_poly.entity_id
_entity_poly.type
_entity_poly.pdbx_seq_one_letter_code
_entity_poly.pdbx_strand_id
1 'polypeptide(L)'
;PAPMIKTLRSTLTDMGVAFDKIRFEVFTPTPYGKPGGEHAPARPDLTGSEVEIILDGAHRKLRVDPSAETVLGAAKVAGLEIPHSCAGGMCCTCRCKVLKGSATMDQNWSLQPWELKAGYILACQARPETEKLVLDFDAT
;
A
#
# COMPACT_ATOMS: atom_id res chain seq x y z
N PRO A 1 14.13 8.79 12.48
CA PRO A 1 13.03 8.06 13.11
C PRO A 1 11.70 8.42 12.46
N ALA A 2 10.90 7.42 12.07
CA ALA A 2 9.66 7.59 11.32
C ALA A 2 8.64 8.56 11.96
N PRO A 3 8.43 8.59 13.29
CA PRO A 3 7.52 9.55 13.92
C PRO A 3 7.91 11.00 13.69
N MET A 4 9.20 11.32 13.78
CA MET A 4 9.72 12.67 13.57
C MET A 4 9.45 13.14 12.12
N ILE A 5 9.69 12.28 11.13
CA ILE A 5 9.44 12.60 9.72
C ILE A 5 7.95 12.89 9.48
N LYS A 6 7.06 12.09 10.08
CA LYS A 6 5.60 12.32 10.00
C LYS A 6 5.22 13.69 10.56
N THR A 7 5.70 14.01 11.76
CA THR A 7 5.41 15.29 12.41
C THR A 7 5.93 16.47 11.58
N LEU A 8 7.19 16.41 11.13
CA LEU A 8 7.77 17.47 10.32
C LEU A 8 7.04 17.68 9.00
N ARG A 9 6.66 16.59 8.31
CA ARG A 9 5.86 16.69 7.07
C ARG A 9 4.52 17.39 7.32
N SER A 10 3.79 16.95 8.36
CA SER A 10 2.51 17.58 8.72
C SER A 10 2.70 19.06 9.00
N THR A 11 3.64 19.41 9.87
CA THR A 11 3.92 20.83 10.22
C THR A 11 4.27 21.66 8.99
N LEU A 12 5.14 21.17 8.12
CA LEU A 12 5.52 21.89 6.90
C LEU A 12 4.34 22.08 5.94
N THR A 13 3.48 21.06 5.81
CA THR A 13 2.27 21.15 4.99
C THR A 13 1.29 22.18 5.58
N ASP A 14 1.10 22.18 6.91
CA ASP A 14 0.25 23.13 7.63
C ASP A 14 0.77 24.58 7.50
N MET A 15 2.08 24.73 7.36
CA MET A 15 2.75 26.02 7.07
C MET A 15 2.65 26.45 5.59
N GLY A 16 1.97 25.66 4.74
CA GLY A 16 1.76 25.98 3.34
C GLY A 16 2.89 25.55 2.40
N VAL A 17 3.85 24.74 2.86
CA VAL A 17 4.88 24.19 1.98
C VAL A 17 4.26 23.11 1.09
N ALA A 18 4.40 23.26 -0.23
CA ALA A 18 3.87 22.30 -1.19
C ALA A 18 4.53 20.92 -0.99
N PHE A 19 3.73 19.85 -1.07
CA PHE A 19 4.16 18.48 -0.78
C PHE A 19 5.35 18.05 -1.64
N ASP A 20 5.39 18.45 -2.91
CA ASP A 20 6.45 18.14 -3.86
C ASP A 20 7.81 18.80 -3.51
N LYS A 21 7.78 19.82 -2.64
CA LYS A 21 8.98 20.49 -2.12
C LYS A 21 9.54 19.87 -0.84
N ILE A 22 8.77 18.99 -0.19
CA ILE A 22 9.21 18.33 1.05
C ILE A 22 9.98 17.05 0.66
N ARG A 23 11.30 17.08 0.80
CA ARG A 23 12.19 15.94 0.53
C ARG A 23 12.63 15.30 1.84
N PHE A 24 12.61 13.98 1.90
CA PHE A 24 13.08 13.22 3.05
C PHE A 24 13.54 11.83 2.61
N GLU A 25 14.37 11.21 3.41
CA GLU A 25 14.81 9.82 3.24
C GLU A 25 14.44 9.03 4.49
N VAL A 26 13.96 7.80 4.27
CA VAL A 26 13.66 6.88 5.37
C VAL A 26 14.57 5.66 5.21
N PHE A 27 15.43 5.46 6.18
CA PHE A 27 16.24 4.25 6.28
C PHE A 27 15.43 3.21 7.07
N THR A 28 14.87 2.23 6.38
CA THR A 28 14.19 1.11 7.03
C THR A 28 15.19 -0.01 7.27
N PRO A 29 15.47 -0.38 8.53
CA PRO A 29 16.52 -1.37 8.83
C PRO A 29 16.15 -2.81 8.50
N THR A 30 14.94 -3.08 8.01
CA THR A 30 14.50 -4.46 7.76
C THR A 30 13.76 -4.59 6.44
N PRO A 31 14.23 -5.47 5.55
CA PRO A 31 13.51 -5.80 4.30
C PRO A 31 12.14 -6.46 4.55
N TYR A 32 11.90 -6.98 5.72
CA TYR A 32 10.67 -7.65 6.13
C TYR A 32 10.46 -7.50 7.65
N GLY A 33 10.52 -6.27 8.14
CA GLY A 33 10.22 -5.98 9.55
C GLY A 33 8.76 -6.29 9.85
N LYS A 34 8.52 -6.90 11.01
CA LYS A 34 7.17 -7.04 11.58
C LYS A 34 6.42 -5.73 11.43
N PRO A 35 5.13 -5.77 11.08
CA PRO A 35 4.30 -4.58 11.01
C PRO A 35 4.26 -3.94 12.41
N GLY A 36 5.01 -2.89 12.61
CA GLY A 36 5.03 -2.09 13.83
C GLY A 36 4.25 -0.79 13.67
N GLY A 37 3.22 -0.78 12.85
CA GLY A 37 2.23 0.28 12.76
C GLY A 37 0.96 -0.16 13.50
N GLU A 38 0.26 0.74 14.14
CA GLU A 38 -1.10 0.49 14.58
C GLU A 38 -1.89 0.07 13.35
N HIS A 39 -2.15 -1.23 13.24
CA HIS A 39 -3.01 -1.77 12.19
C HIS A 39 -4.37 -1.12 12.36
N ALA A 40 -4.95 -0.61 11.29
CA ALA A 40 -6.39 -0.45 11.26
C ALA A 40 -6.98 -1.78 11.75
N PRO A 41 -7.95 -1.75 12.69
CA PRO A 41 -8.45 -2.96 13.30
C PRO A 41 -8.88 -3.91 12.18
N ALA A 42 -8.22 -5.09 12.16
CA ALA A 42 -8.63 -6.16 11.26
C ALA A 42 -10.14 -6.35 11.43
N ARG A 43 -10.88 -6.35 10.33
CA ARG A 43 -12.29 -6.72 10.38
C ARG A 43 -12.36 -8.21 10.74
N PRO A 44 -12.79 -8.57 11.95
CA PRO A 44 -12.78 -9.97 12.41
C PRO A 44 -13.75 -10.87 11.64
N ASP A 45 -14.57 -10.30 10.77
CA ASP A 45 -15.56 -10.97 9.94
C ASP A 45 -15.06 -11.31 8.52
N LEU A 46 -13.86 -10.82 8.11
CA LEU A 46 -13.28 -11.14 6.81
C LEU A 46 -12.30 -12.31 6.91
N THR A 47 -12.77 -13.53 6.64
CA THR A 47 -11.94 -14.75 6.54
C THR A 47 -11.15 -14.86 5.24
N GLY A 48 -10.74 -13.75 4.67
CA GLY A 48 -9.97 -13.63 3.43
C GLY A 48 -10.74 -12.95 2.32
N SER A 49 -10.05 -12.07 1.61
CA SER A 49 -10.57 -11.32 0.47
C SER A 49 -10.11 -11.96 -0.84
N GLU A 50 -11.02 -12.04 -1.83
CA GLU A 50 -10.65 -12.35 -3.20
C GLU A 50 -10.06 -11.08 -3.84
N VAL A 51 -8.78 -11.13 -4.17
CA VAL A 51 -8.08 -10.03 -4.84
C VAL A 51 -7.79 -10.42 -6.27
N GLU A 52 -8.29 -9.62 -7.21
CA GLU A 52 -7.98 -9.72 -8.63
C GLU A 52 -6.90 -8.70 -8.97
N ILE A 53 -5.83 -9.15 -9.59
CA ILE A 53 -4.71 -8.33 -10.04
C ILE A 53 -4.71 -8.30 -11.55
N ILE A 54 -4.68 -7.09 -12.12
CA ILE A 54 -4.50 -6.83 -13.55
C ILE A 54 -3.06 -6.35 -13.72
N LEU A 55 -2.29 -7.10 -14.49
CA LEU A 55 -0.88 -6.80 -14.78
C LEU A 55 -0.55 -7.28 -16.19
N ASP A 56 0.00 -6.40 -17.02
CA ASP A 56 0.32 -6.64 -18.44
C ASP A 56 -0.92 -7.16 -19.21
N GLY A 57 -2.10 -6.63 -18.89
CA GLY A 57 -3.39 -7.06 -19.44
C GLY A 57 -3.87 -8.44 -18.95
N ALA A 58 -3.09 -9.13 -18.12
CA ALA A 58 -3.47 -10.43 -17.59
C ALA A 58 -4.20 -10.29 -16.24
N HIS A 59 -5.30 -11.01 -16.09
CA HIS A 59 -6.11 -11.06 -14.87
C HIS A 59 -5.74 -12.28 -14.04
N ARG A 60 -5.34 -12.07 -12.79
CA ARG A 60 -4.95 -13.13 -11.85
C ARG A 60 -5.67 -12.95 -10.53
N LYS A 61 -6.13 -14.05 -9.93
CA LYS A 61 -6.86 -14.04 -8.66
C LYS A 61 -6.05 -14.72 -7.58
N LEU A 62 -6.10 -14.14 -6.39
CA LEU A 62 -5.52 -14.73 -5.17
C LEU A 62 -6.43 -14.41 -3.98
N ARG A 63 -6.22 -15.13 -2.89
CA ARG A 63 -6.86 -14.83 -1.60
C ARG A 63 -5.86 -14.14 -0.70
N VAL A 64 -6.31 -13.13 0.00
CA VAL A 64 -5.51 -12.36 0.95
C VAL A 64 -6.21 -12.39 2.29
N ASP A 65 -5.53 -12.82 3.34
CA ASP A 65 -5.96 -12.62 4.71
C ASP A 65 -5.50 -11.23 5.18
N PRO A 66 -6.39 -10.24 5.28
CA PRO A 66 -6.00 -8.88 5.61
C PRO A 66 -5.46 -8.74 7.04
N SER A 67 -5.68 -9.72 7.91
CA SER A 67 -5.14 -9.74 9.27
C SER A 67 -3.69 -10.23 9.32
N ALA A 68 -3.32 -11.13 8.39
CA ALA A 68 -2.01 -11.77 8.38
C ALA A 68 -1.02 -11.08 7.44
N GLU A 69 -1.48 -10.63 6.25
CA GLU A 69 -0.56 -10.21 5.20
C GLU A 69 -1.10 -9.05 4.35
N THR A 70 -0.18 -8.41 3.62
CA THR A 70 -0.50 -7.42 2.59
C THR A 70 -0.74 -8.10 1.24
N VAL A 71 -1.30 -7.37 0.29
CA VAL A 71 -1.47 -7.85 -1.09
C VAL A 71 -0.16 -8.36 -1.69
N LEU A 72 0.96 -7.62 -1.49
CA LEU A 72 2.28 -8.08 -1.96
C LEU A 72 2.73 -9.36 -1.25
N GLY A 73 2.48 -9.48 0.06
CA GLY A 73 2.81 -10.69 0.82
C GLY A 73 2.09 -11.91 0.26
N ALA A 74 0.77 -11.81 0.10
CA ALA A 74 -0.06 -12.88 -0.46
C ALA A 74 0.33 -13.24 -1.91
N ALA A 75 0.63 -12.22 -2.75
CA ALA A 75 1.09 -12.45 -4.12
C ALA A 75 2.37 -13.29 -4.15
N LYS A 76 3.35 -12.98 -3.29
CA LYS A 76 4.59 -13.75 -3.18
C LYS A 76 4.35 -15.20 -2.76
N VAL A 77 3.50 -15.41 -1.76
CA VAL A 77 3.14 -16.76 -1.29
C VAL A 77 2.44 -17.55 -2.41
N ALA A 78 1.59 -16.89 -3.20
CA ALA A 78 0.91 -17.49 -4.35
C ALA A 78 1.83 -17.67 -5.58
N GLY A 79 3.11 -17.27 -5.53
CA GLY A 79 4.03 -17.32 -6.67
C GLY A 79 3.69 -16.33 -7.78
N LEU A 80 2.92 -15.28 -7.47
CA LEU A 80 2.58 -14.22 -8.39
C LEU A 80 3.57 -13.05 -8.24
N GLU A 81 4.35 -12.81 -9.27
CA GLU A 81 5.26 -11.67 -9.30
C GLU A 81 4.50 -10.40 -9.68
N ILE A 82 4.52 -9.42 -8.78
CA ILE A 82 4.02 -8.07 -9.02
C ILE A 82 5.15 -7.06 -8.84
N PRO A 83 5.13 -5.92 -9.56
CA PRO A 83 6.17 -4.90 -9.45
C PRO A 83 6.37 -4.44 -8.01
N HIS A 84 7.58 -4.53 -7.48
CA HIS A 84 7.92 -4.04 -6.15
C HIS A 84 9.43 -3.84 -6.01
N SER A 85 9.85 -3.04 -5.03
CA SER A 85 11.25 -2.81 -4.68
C SER A 85 11.42 -2.69 -3.16
N CYS A 86 11.13 -1.53 -2.57
CA CYS A 86 11.43 -1.26 -1.16
C CYS A 86 10.56 -2.02 -0.15
N ALA A 87 9.39 -2.50 -0.55
CA ALA A 87 8.36 -3.12 0.30
C ALA A 87 7.97 -2.30 1.57
N GLY A 88 8.39 -1.04 1.65
CA GLY A 88 8.22 -0.15 2.82
C GLY A 88 7.34 1.08 2.55
N GLY A 89 6.61 1.14 1.45
CA GLY A 89 5.69 2.25 1.15
C GLY A 89 6.35 3.53 0.64
N MET A 90 7.57 3.45 0.06
CA MET A 90 8.37 4.62 -0.31
C MET A 90 8.62 4.79 -1.80
N CYS A 91 8.89 3.71 -2.54
CA CYS A 91 9.44 3.81 -3.89
C CYS A 91 8.39 3.88 -4.99
N CYS A 92 7.12 3.72 -4.67
CA CYS A 92 5.99 3.65 -5.62
C CYS A 92 6.07 2.54 -6.69
N THR A 93 7.08 1.67 -6.68
CA THR A 93 7.20 0.59 -7.68
C THR A 93 5.99 -0.36 -7.67
N CYS A 94 5.37 -0.55 -6.50
CA CYS A 94 4.17 -1.39 -6.34
C CYS A 94 2.87 -0.58 -6.36
N ARG A 95 2.87 0.61 -6.94
CA ARG A 95 1.68 1.43 -7.09
C ARG A 95 0.69 0.74 -8.02
N CYS A 96 -0.57 0.70 -7.61
CA CYS A 96 -1.67 0.18 -8.40
C CYS A 96 -2.95 0.97 -8.10
N LYS A 97 -3.93 0.87 -8.99
CA LYS A 97 -5.20 1.56 -8.85
C LYS A 97 -6.29 0.60 -8.40
N VAL A 98 -7.07 1.01 -7.42
CA VAL A 98 -8.27 0.28 -6.99
C VAL A 98 -9.40 0.55 -8.01
N LEU A 99 -9.83 -0.49 -8.71
CA LEU A 99 -10.97 -0.42 -9.63
C LEU A 99 -12.28 -0.83 -8.95
N LYS A 100 -12.19 -1.73 -7.96
CA LYS A 100 -13.36 -2.22 -7.21
C LYS A 100 -12.97 -2.60 -5.79
N GLY A 101 -13.84 -2.33 -4.85
CA GLY A 101 -13.61 -2.59 -3.42
C GLY A 101 -12.84 -1.47 -2.74
N SER A 102 -12.30 -1.76 -1.56
CA SER A 102 -11.45 -0.84 -0.80
C SER A 102 -10.32 -1.58 -0.11
N ALA A 103 -9.25 -0.85 0.16
CA ALA A 103 -8.09 -1.32 0.92
C ALA A 103 -7.49 -0.19 1.73
N THR A 104 -7.00 -0.50 2.93
CA THR A 104 -6.16 0.39 3.74
C THR A 104 -4.69 0.14 3.48
N MET A 105 -3.85 1.09 3.84
CA MET A 105 -2.40 0.95 3.79
C MET A 105 -1.78 1.10 5.17
N ASP A 106 -0.90 0.17 5.54
CA ASP A 106 -0.15 0.23 6.80
C ASP A 106 0.74 1.49 6.85
N GLN A 107 1.39 1.82 5.74
CA GLN A 107 2.26 3.00 5.59
C GLN A 107 2.10 3.60 4.19
N ASN A 108 2.16 4.93 4.12
CA ASN A 108 2.28 5.67 2.88
C ASN A 108 3.24 6.85 3.06
N TRP A 109 4.40 6.80 2.42
CA TRP A 109 5.41 7.85 2.46
C TRP A 109 5.51 8.62 1.16
N SER A 110 4.96 8.09 0.07
CA SER A 110 5.25 8.56 -1.29
C SER A 110 4.03 9.00 -2.10
N LEU A 111 2.87 8.33 -1.95
CA LEU A 111 1.68 8.72 -2.68
C LEU A 111 1.17 10.09 -2.21
N GLN A 112 0.90 10.93 -3.18
CA GLN A 112 0.37 12.28 -2.96
C GLN A 112 -1.15 12.25 -2.71
N PRO A 113 -1.71 13.32 -2.09
CA PRO A 113 -3.14 13.38 -1.82
C PRO A 113 -4.04 13.21 -3.04
N TRP A 114 -3.60 13.67 -4.21
CA TRP A 114 -4.37 13.52 -5.45
C TRP A 114 -4.36 12.06 -5.95
N GLU A 115 -3.25 11.31 -5.76
CA GLU A 115 -3.17 9.89 -6.10
C GLU A 115 -4.10 9.06 -5.22
N LEU A 116 -4.12 9.34 -3.92
CA LEU A 116 -5.06 8.70 -3.00
C LEU A 116 -6.52 8.97 -3.39
N LYS A 117 -6.85 10.22 -3.76
CA LYS A 117 -8.19 10.58 -4.26
C LYS A 117 -8.54 9.89 -5.57
N ALA A 118 -7.54 9.65 -6.43
CA ALA A 118 -7.71 8.93 -7.69
C ALA A 118 -7.80 7.40 -7.51
N GLY A 119 -7.66 6.89 -6.26
CA GLY A 119 -7.76 5.48 -5.93
C GLY A 119 -6.45 4.71 -6.03
N TYR A 120 -5.30 5.38 -6.08
CA TYR A 120 -4.01 4.69 -6.07
C TYR A 120 -3.61 4.25 -4.67
N ILE A 121 -3.04 3.06 -4.59
CA ILE A 121 -2.49 2.46 -3.38
C ILE A 121 -1.13 1.80 -3.65
N LEU A 122 -0.43 1.42 -2.59
CA LEU A 122 0.82 0.68 -2.64
C LEU A 122 0.57 -0.77 -2.21
N ALA A 123 0.67 -1.72 -3.13
CA ALA A 123 0.36 -3.14 -2.87
C ALA A 123 1.19 -3.74 -1.71
N CYS A 124 2.41 -3.24 -1.50
CA CYS A 124 3.26 -3.68 -0.39
C CYS A 124 2.75 -3.27 1.00
N GLN A 125 1.80 -2.34 1.05
CA GLN A 125 1.21 -1.83 2.28
C GLN A 125 -0.31 -2.07 2.34
N ALA A 126 -0.89 -2.52 1.23
CA ALA A 126 -2.34 -2.62 1.08
C ALA A 126 -2.90 -3.86 1.77
N ARG A 127 -3.97 -3.64 2.55
CA ARG A 127 -4.80 -4.68 3.17
C ARG A 127 -6.24 -4.52 2.69
N PRO A 128 -6.84 -5.55 2.10
CA PRO A 128 -8.24 -5.49 1.68
C PRO A 128 -9.19 -5.19 2.84
N GLU A 129 -10.20 -4.34 2.58
CA GLU A 129 -11.30 -4.06 3.52
C GLU A 129 -12.63 -4.65 3.05
N THR A 130 -12.68 -5.14 1.82
CA THR A 130 -13.86 -5.73 1.20
C THR A 130 -13.60 -7.17 0.79
N GLU A 131 -14.65 -7.98 0.69
CA GLU A 131 -14.55 -9.39 0.25
C GLU A 131 -13.93 -9.54 -1.14
N LYS A 132 -14.14 -8.51 -2.01
CA LYS A 132 -13.59 -8.46 -3.36
C LYS A 132 -12.85 -7.16 -3.58
N LEU A 133 -11.63 -7.26 -4.07
CA LEU A 133 -10.78 -6.14 -4.42
C LEU A 133 -10.21 -6.35 -5.83
N VAL A 134 -10.29 -5.35 -6.68
CA VAL A 134 -9.68 -5.38 -8.03
C VAL A 134 -8.62 -4.29 -8.09
N LEU A 135 -7.41 -4.69 -8.39
CA LEU A 135 -6.22 -3.84 -8.48
C LEU A 135 -5.64 -3.86 -9.88
N ASP A 136 -5.44 -2.68 -10.45
CA ASP A 136 -4.87 -2.47 -11.76
C ASP A 136 -3.46 -1.89 -11.63
N PHE A 137 -2.46 -2.65 -12.05
CA PHE A 137 -1.05 -2.24 -12.07
C PHE A 137 -0.69 -1.57 -13.41
N ASP A 138 -1.53 -1.69 -14.42
CA ASP A 138 -1.31 -1.10 -15.74
C ASP A 138 -1.82 0.36 -15.80
N ALA A 139 -2.60 0.79 -14.78
CA ALA A 139 -3.08 2.16 -14.67
C ALA A 139 -1.91 3.12 -14.35
N THR A 140 -1.63 4.05 -15.23
CA THR A 140 -0.57 5.08 -15.13
C THR A 140 -1.10 6.42 -14.68
#